data_63264680fd840a63fdb9cb06717d99b7
#
_entry.id   63264680fd840a63fdb9cb06717d99b7
#
_cell.length_a   1.000
_cell.length_b   1.000
_cell.length_c   1.000
_cell.angle_alpha   90.00
_cell.angle_beta   90.00
_cell.angle_gamma   90.00
#
_symmetry.space_group_name_H-M   'P 1'
#
loop_
_entity.id
_entity.type
_entity.pdbx_description
1 polymer ?
#
loop_
_entity_poly.entity_id
_entity_poly.type
_entity_poly.pdbx_seq_one_letter_code
_entity_poly.pdbx_strand_id
1 'polypeptide(L)'
;MALDLLPNSMLKAIDLLPDAKTPVTLFTRHSIREVVNGQGLAGYDLQLTSQGRDLAQAWGCYLIENTDRVIQHCISSPIQRCVDTAALMIQGADGISLYPNTHHIEIVEKGLLVEPGSFVLDIKQAAPYFRAQGALGFINSFVNNALPGMKHPITGVVDVLELIYEKHPTLNNGISLA
;
A
#
# COMPACT_ATOMS: atom_id res chain seq x y z
N MET A 1 -1.08 17.67 -17.24
CA MET A 1 -0.69 18.14 -15.89
C MET A 1 -0.44 17.01 -14.88
N ALA A 2 -1.21 15.94 -14.83
CA ALA A 2 -0.91 14.80 -13.93
C ALA A 2 0.31 13.97 -14.37
N LEU A 3 0.54 13.85 -15.67
CA LEU A 3 1.62 13.04 -16.26
C LEU A 3 3.03 13.50 -15.85
N ASP A 4 3.25 14.81 -15.67
CA ASP A 4 4.57 15.36 -15.34
C ASP A 4 4.97 15.04 -13.88
N LEU A 5 4.03 14.64 -13.04
CA LEU A 5 4.25 14.26 -11.65
C LEU A 5 4.58 12.77 -11.50
N LEU A 6 4.11 11.93 -12.44
CA LEU A 6 4.22 10.48 -12.31
C LEU A 6 5.56 9.97 -12.84
N PRO A 7 6.32 9.19 -12.06
CA PRO A 7 7.51 8.50 -12.55
C PRO A 7 7.18 7.54 -13.68
N ASN A 8 8.08 7.41 -14.65
CA ASN A 8 7.93 6.51 -15.80
C ASN A 8 7.63 5.05 -15.38
N SER A 9 8.11 4.61 -14.21
CA SER A 9 7.81 3.28 -13.70
C SER A 9 6.34 3.11 -13.32
N MET A 10 5.70 4.15 -12.80
CA MET A 10 4.26 4.13 -12.49
C MET A 10 3.43 4.19 -13.77
N LEU A 11 3.82 5.00 -14.75
CA LEU A 11 3.15 5.05 -16.05
C LEU A 11 3.14 3.67 -16.72
N LYS A 12 4.29 2.99 -16.73
CA LYS A 12 4.42 1.64 -17.30
C LYS A 12 3.71 0.55 -16.50
N ALA A 13 3.39 0.78 -15.25
CA ALA A 13 2.68 -0.21 -14.43
C ALA A 13 1.26 -0.50 -14.97
N ILE A 14 0.63 0.47 -15.63
CA ILE A 14 -0.66 0.29 -16.29
C ILE A 14 -0.59 -0.78 -17.38
N ASP A 15 0.50 -0.81 -18.15
CA ASP A 15 0.70 -1.77 -19.24
C ASP A 15 0.84 -3.22 -18.74
N LEU A 16 1.11 -3.39 -17.45
CA LEU A 16 1.26 -4.71 -16.81
C LEU A 16 -0.05 -5.21 -16.18
N LEU A 17 -1.09 -4.39 -16.17
CA LEU A 17 -2.39 -4.83 -15.65
C LEU A 17 -3.00 -5.87 -16.59
N PRO A 18 -3.71 -6.86 -16.05
CA PRO A 18 -4.48 -7.80 -16.87
C PRO A 18 -5.61 -7.07 -17.62
N ASP A 19 -6.30 -7.78 -18.52
CA ASP A 19 -7.51 -7.29 -19.19
C ASP A 19 -8.46 -6.61 -18.18
N ALA A 20 -9.06 -5.49 -18.60
CA ALA A 20 -10.00 -4.72 -17.78
C ALA A 20 -11.22 -5.53 -17.30
N LYS A 21 -11.45 -6.72 -17.83
CA LYS A 21 -12.47 -7.67 -17.36
C LYS A 21 -12.01 -8.57 -16.22
N THR A 22 -10.77 -8.45 -15.79
CA THR A 22 -10.20 -9.21 -14.68
C THR A 22 -10.07 -8.30 -13.46
N PRO A 23 -10.76 -8.55 -12.35
CA PRO A 23 -10.62 -7.76 -11.14
C PRO A 23 -9.20 -7.86 -10.58
N VAL A 24 -8.70 -6.78 -9.99
CA VAL A 24 -7.33 -6.72 -9.48
C VAL A 24 -7.26 -6.12 -8.08
N THR A 25 -6.31 -6.58 -7.29
CA THR A 25 -5.89 -5.90 -6.06
C THR A 25 -4.52 -5.26 -6.28
N LEU A 26 -4.44 -3.96 -6.07
CA LEU A 26 -3.19 -3.21 -6.12
C LEU A 26 -2.62 -3.09 -4.72
N PHE A 27 -1.54 -3.80 -4.46
CA PHE A 27 -0.80 -3.68 -3.22
C PHE A 27 0.24 -2.56 -3.35
N THR A 28 0.05 -1.48 -2.60
CA THR A 28 0.84 -0.27 -2.76
C THR A 28 1.53 0.14 -1.46
N ARG A 29 2.62 0.87 -1.59
CA ARG A 29 3.25 1.56 -0.46
C ARG A 29 2.69 2.99 -0.37
N HIS A 30 2.71 3.59 0.83
CA HIS A 30 2.42 5.02 0.99
C HIS A 30 3.29 5.88 0.07
N SER A 31 2.78 7.03 -0.35
CA SER A 31 3.46 8.01 -1.18
C SER A 31 4.66 8.67 -0.46
N ILE A 32 5.28 9.66 -1.10
CA ILE A 32 6.49 10.33 -0.60
C ILE A 32 6.18 11.00 0.75
N ARG A 33 6.92 10.61 1.77
CA ARG A 33 6.83 11.15 3.12
C ARG A 33 8.04 12.00 3.48
N GLU A 34 7.92 12.74 4.55
CA GLU A 34 9.04 13.44 5.17
C GLU A 34 10.18 12.48 5.51
N VAL A 35 11.40 12.98 5.44
CA VAL A 35 12.63 12.23 5.77
C VAL A 35 13.10 12.64 7.14
N VAL A 36 13.39 11.66 7.99
CA VAL A 36 14.04 11.92 9.29
C VAL A 36 15.54 12.00 9.07
N ASN A 37 16.12 13.09 9.54
CA ASN A 37 17.58 13.18 9.70
C ASN A 37 17.99 12.36 10.92
N GLY A 38 18.34 11.10 10.73
CA GLY A 38 18.78 10.23 11.82
C GLY A 38 18.79 8.75 11.47
N GLN A 39 19.49 7.96 12.29
CA GLN A 39 19.47 6.51 12.21
C GLN A 39 18.28 5.98 12.99
N GLY A 40 17.34 5.35 12.32
CA GLY A 40 16.19 4.72 12.98
C GLY A 40 15.10 4.29 12.00
N LEU A 41 14.14 3.50 12.53
CA LEU A 41 12.91 3.20 11.84
C LEU A 41 12.08 4.48 11.70
N ALA A 42 11.39 4.62 10.58
CA ALA A 42 10.49 5.74 10.35
C ALA A 42 9.40 5.78 11.42
N GLY A 43 9.30 6.90 12.13
CA GLY A 43 8.22 7.11 13.09
C GLY A 43 6.84 7.05 12.43
N TYR A 44 5.82 6.73 13.20
CA TYR A 44 4.43 6.69 12.72
C TYR A 44 3.86 8.10 12.49
N ASP A 45 4.44 9.10 13.09
CA ASP A 45 4.09 10.53 13.04
C ASP A 45 4.52 11.24 11.75
N LEU A 46 5.42 10.65 10.96
CA LEU A 46 5.86 11.24 9.69
C LEU A 46 4.74 11.31 8.68
N GLN A 47 4.50 12.51 8.18
CA GLN A 47 3.44 12.82 7.24
C GLN A 47 3.91 12.73 5.77
N LEU A 48 2.96 12.75 4.84
CA LEU A 48 3.26 12.92 3.43
C LEU A 48 3.78 14.33 3.17
N THR A 49 4.78 14.45 2.29
CA THR A 49 5.16 15.75 1.74
C THR A 49 4.06 16.29 0.82
N SER A 50 4.09 17.60 0.50
CA SER A 50 3.20 18.16 -0.51
C SER A 50 3.31 17.40 -1.84
N GLN A 51 4.53 17.16 -2.31
CA GLN A 51 4.78 16.36 -3.52
C GLN A 51 4.20 14.94 -3.42
N GLY A 52 4.29 14.31 -2.25
CA GLY A 52 3.72 12.98 -2.02
C GLY A 52 2.19 12.98 -2.09
N ARG A 53 1.54 14.03 -1.61
CA ARG A 53 0.08 14.21 -1.70
C ARG A 53 -0.36 14.38 -3.16
N ASP A 54 0.31 15.27 -3.89
CA ASP A 54 0.04 15.53 -5.31
C ASP A 54 0.25 14.26 -6.15
N LEU A 55 1.32 13.50 -5.86
CA LEU A 55 1.63 12.25 -6.55
C LEU A 55 0.56 11.17 -6.31
N ALA A 56 0.08 11.03 -5.07
CA ALA A 56 -0.96 10.05 -4.75
C ALA A 56 -2.28 10.37 -5.48
N GLN A 57 -2.68 11.64 -5.48
CA GLN A 57 -3.87 12.08 -6.19
C GLN A 57 -3.73 11.91 -7.71
N ALA A 58 -2.58 12.30 -8.29
CA ALA A 58 -2.30 12.15 -9.71
C ALA A 58 -2.30 10.67 -10.12
N TRP A 59 -1.80 9.77 -9.28
CA TRP A 59 -1.83 8.34 -9.57
C TRP A 59 -3.26 7.78 -9.62
N GLY A 60 -4.11 8.13 -8.66
CA GLY A 60 -5.52 7.73 -8.68
C GLY A 60 -6.25 8.20 -9.94
N CYS A 61 -6.04 9.46 -10.34
CA CYS A 61 -6.55 10.05 -11.57
C CYS A 61 -6.07 9.26 -12.79
N TYR A 62 -4.76 9.09 -12.94
CA TYR A 62 -4.13 8.40 -14.06
C TYR A 62 -4.59 6.96 -14.22
N LEU A 63 -4.74 6.24 -13.09
CA LEU A 63 -5.22 4.86 -13.07
C LEU A 63 -6.60 4.73 -13.71
N ILE A 64 -7.53 5.62 -13.37
CA ILE A 64 -8.91 5.56 -13.90
C ILE A 64 -9.00 6.11 -15.32
N GLU A 65 -8.26 7.18 -15.65
CA GLU A 65 -8.22 7.73 -17.02
C GLU A 65 -7.68 6.75 -18.06
N ASN A 66 -6.75 5.89 -17.67
CA ASN A 66 -6.03 5.01 -18.60
C ASN A 66 -6.44 3.55 -18.51
N THR A 67 -7.47 3.25 -17.72
CA THR A 67 -8.06 1.91 -17.62
C THR A 67 -9.58 2.04 -17.51
N ASP A 68 -10.31 1.10 -18.07
CA ASP A 68 -11.77 1.02 -17.90
C ASP A 68 -12.13 0.42 -16.53
N ARG A 69 -11.47 0.86 -15.46
CA ARG A 69 -11.58 0.28 -14.13
C ARG A 69 -12.19 1.25 -13.13
N VAL A 70 -12.69 0.70 -12.01
CA VAL A 70 -13.26 1.46 -10.90
C VAL A 70 -12.69 0.96 -9.57
N ILE A 71 -12.40 1.86 -8.65
CA ILE A 71 -12.01 1.49 -7.29
C ILE A 71 -13.27 1.08 -6.54
N GLN A 72 -13.29 -0.13 -5.98
CA GLN A 72 -14.42 -0.66 -5.22
C GLN A 72 -14.14 -0.73 -3.71
N HIS A 73 -12.95 -1.12 -3.35
CA HIS A 73 -12.55 -1.35 -1.95
C HIS A 73 -11.21 -0.71 -1.68
N CYS A 74 -11.02 -0.34 -0.43
CA CYS A 74 -9.73 0.15 0.05
C CYS A 74 -9.44 -0.40 1.45
N ILE A 75 -8.27 -1.00 1.59
CA ILE A 75 -7.71 -1.42 2.87
C ILE A 75 -6.44 -0.60 3.08
N SER A 76 -6.18 -0.15 4.28
CA SER A 76 -4.95 0.59 4.60
C SER A 76 -4.36 0.17 5.94
N SER A 77 -3.07 0.38 6.07
CA SER A 77 -2.44 0.48 7.38
C SER A 77 -3.05 1.67 8.14
N PRO A 78 -3.27 1.58 9.47
CA PRO A 78 -3.78 2.69 10.27
C PRO A 78 -2.78 3.84 10.45
N ILE A 79 -1.60 3.77 9.85
CA ILE A 79 -0.63 4.87 9.88
C ILE A 79 -1.15 6.00 8.99
N GLN A 80 -1.24 7.23 9.53
CA GLN A 80 -1.88 8.37 8.88
C GLN A 80 -1.42 8.59 7.43
N ARG A 81 -0.13 8.52 7.13
CA ARG A 81 0.38 8.67 5.75
C ARG A 81 -0.12 7.59 4.78
N CYS A 82 -0.44 6.40 5.28
CA CYS A 82 -1.01 5.33 4.44
C CYS A 82 -2.49 5.63 4.16
N VAL A 83 -3.25 6.00 5.19
CA VAL A 83 -4.65 6.44 5.07
C VAL A 83 -4.75 7.64 4.13
N ASP A 84 -3.88 8.65 4.30
CA ASP A 84 -3.84 9.83 3.43
C ASP A 84 -3.51 9.47 1.97
N THR A 85 -2.58 8.53 1.74
CA THR A 85 -2.27 8.06 0.39
C THR A 85 -3.49 7.43 -0.27
N ALA A 86 -4.18 6.54 0.44
CA ALA A 86 -5.39 5.89 -0.04
C ALA A 86 -6.51 6.91 -0.33
N ALA A 87 -6.76 7.83 0.59
CA ALA A 87 -7.78 8.86 0.43
C ALA A 87 -7.52 9.76 -0.79
N LEU A 88 -6.26 10.16 -0.99
CA LEU A 88 -5.86 10.98 -2.13
C LEU A 88 -5.97 10.24 -3.47
N MET A 89 -5.64 8.94 -3.49
CA MET A 89 -5.84 8.11 -4.68
C MET A 89 -7.33 7.99 -5.03
N ILE A 90 -8.19 7.76 -4.05
CA ILE A 90 -9.65 7.71 -4.23
C ILE A 90 -10.16 9.08 -4.73
N GLN A 91 -9.72 10.17 -4.11
CA GLN A 91 -10.10 11.52 -4.53
C GLN A 91 -9.68 11.82 -5.98
N GLY A 92 -8.48 11.40 -6.37
CA GLY A 92 -8.00 11.55 -7.75
C GLY A 92 -8.85 10.76 -8.75
N ALA A 93 -9.21 9.54 -8.39
CA ALA A 93 -10.06 8.66 -9.20
C ALA A 93 -11.48 9.22 -9.35
N ASP A 94 -12.08 9.73 -8.28
CA ASP A 94 -13.44 10.28 -8.28
C ASP A 94 -13.57 11.55 -9.13
N GLY A 95 -12.51 12.37 -9.20
CA GLY A 95 -12.48 13.59 -10.01
C GLY A 95 -12.57 13.36 -11.52
N ILE A 96 -12.31 12.12 -11.97
CA ILE A 96 -12.31 11.74 -13.39
C ILE A 96 -13.52 10.86 -13.76
N SER A 97 -14.09 10.15 -12.80
CA SER A 97 -15.19 9.23 -13.06
C SER A 97 -16.37 9.95 -13.70
N LEU A 98 -16.79 9.48 -14.89
CA LEU A 98 -18.06 9.89 -15.52
C LEU A 98 -19.29 9.51 -14.66
N TYR A 99 -19.11 8.59 -13.77
CA TYR A 99 -20.02 8.18 -12.72
C TYR A 99 -19.33 8.40 -11.38
N PRO A 100 -19.34 9.64 -10.84
CA PRO A 100 -18.78 9.87 -9.51
C PRO A 100 -19.38 8.83 -8.58
N ASN A 101 -18.51 8.13 -7.85
CA ASN A 101 -18.94 7.05 -6.96
C ASN A 101 -20.02 7.61 -6.03
N THR A 102 -21.26 7.25 -6.30
CA THR A 102 -22.40 7.54 -5.39
C THR A 102 -22.24 6.76 -4.09
N HIS A 103 -21.30 5.82 -4.04
CA HIS A 103 -20.95 5.04 -2.87
C HIS A 103 -19.58 5.54 -2.33
N HIS A 104 -19.64 6.11 -1.15
CA HIS A 104 -18.44 6.45 -0.39
C HIS A 104 -17.57 5.18 -0.20
N ILE A 105 -16.35 5.19 -0.75
CA ILE A 105 -15.40 4.10 -0.55
C ILE A 105 -14.83 4.24 0.85
N GLU A 106 -15.19 3.32 1.72
CA GLU A 106 -14.64 3.25 3.07
C GLU A 106 -13.19 2.77 3.02
N ILE A 107 -12.30 3.50 3.70
CA ILE A 107 -10.92 3.05 3.93
C ILE A 107 -10.92 2.19 5.20
N VAL A 108 -10.79 0.89 5.02
CA VAL A 108 -10.78 -0.07 6.13
C VAL A 108 -9.36 -0.20 6.67
N GLU A 109 -9.13 0.30 7.87
CA GLU A 109 -7.83 0.22 8.53
C GLU A 109 -7.57 -1.18 9.11
N LYS A 110 -6.41 -1.76 8.79
CA LYS A 110 -6.01 -3.10 9.24
C LYS A 110 -4.61 -3.06 9.87
N GLY A 111 -4.54 -3.41 11.14
CA GLY A 111 -3.28 -3.49 11.88
C GLY A 111 -2.28 -4.49 11.30
N LEU A 112 -2.75 -5.47 10.51
CA LEU A 112 -1.91 -6.42 9.81
C LEU A 112 -0.96 -5.74 8.79
N LEU A 113 -1.33 -4.58 8.26
CA LEU A 113 -0.54 -3.80 7.30
C LEU A 113 0.42 -2.80 7.96
N VAL A 114 0.49 -2.78 9.29
CA VAL A 114 1.44 -1.93 10.03
C VAL A 114 2.75 -2.67 10.21
N GLU A 115 3.88 -2.00 9.99
CA GLU A 115 5.17 -2.52 10.42
C GLU A 115 5.26 -2.50 11.97
N PRO A 116 5.61 -3.59 12.58
CA PRO A 116 6.18 -4.84 12.06
C PRO A 116 5.18 -5.86 11.51
N GLY A 117 3.91 -5.58 11.56
CA GLY A 117 2.85 -6.22 10.76
C GLY A 117 2.65 -7.72 10.94
N SER A 118 2.23 -8.33 9.84
CA SER A 118 1.83 -9.74 9.77
C SER A 118 2.94 -10.74 10.08
N PHE A 119 4.19 -10.30 10.09
CA PHE A 119 5.33 -11.19 10.26
C PHE A 119 5.88 -11.23 11.68
N VAL A 120 5.42 -10.36 12.59
CA VAL A 120 5.96 -10.26 13.94
C VAL A 120 4.98 -10.79 14.97
N LEU A 121 5.47 -11.72 15.81
CA LEU A 121 4.76 -12.24 16.99
C LEU A 121 5.13 -11.45 18.24
N ASP A 122 6.41 -11.12 18.40
CA ASP A 122 6.92 -10.39 19.55
C ASP A 122 8.03 -9.42 19.12
N ILE A 123 7.69 -8.14 19.07
CA ILE A 123 8.62 -7.07 18.67
C ILE A 123 9.81 -6.94 19.65
N LYS A 124 9.63 -7.27 20.92
CA LYS A 124 10.72 -7.18 21.91
C LYS A 124 11.82 -8.20 21.62
N GLN A 125 11.44 -9.36 21.09
CA GLN A 125 12.39 -10.39 20.67
C GLN A 125 13.00 -10.06 19.30
N ALA A 126 12.24 -9.54 18.35
CA ALA A 126 12.70 -9.28 16.98
C ALA A 126 13.57 -8.01 16.84
N ALA A 127 13.21 -6.91 17.53
CA ALA A 127 13.86 -5.61 17.36
C ALA A 127 15.39 -5.57 17.65
N PRO A 128 15.94 -6.32 18.62
CA PRO A 128 17.39 -6.36 18.82
C PRO A 128 18.16 -6.86 17.60
N TYR A 129 17.61 -7.83 16.88
CA TYR A 129 18.24 -8.38 15.67
C TYR A 129 18.25 -7.36 14.52
N PHE A 130 17.17 -6.58 14.36
CA PHE A 130 17.13 -5.51 13.38
C PHE A 130 18.23 -4.46 13.65
N ARG A 131 18.40 -4.07 14.91
CA ARG A 131 19.44 -3.10 15.31
C ARG A 131 20.86 -3.64 15.09
N ALA A 132 21.07 -4.93 15.35
CA ALA A 132 22.37 -5.57 15.24
C ALA A 132 22.79 -5.85 13.80
N GLN A 133 21.86 -6.26 12.96
CA GLN A 133 22.15 -6.78 11.61
C GLN A 133 21.84 -5.76 10.50
N GLY A 134 21.13 -4.69 10.80
CA GLY A 134 20.55 -3.79 9.80
C GLY A 134 19.48 -4.46 8.96
N ALA A 135 18.87 -3.71 8.03
CA ALA A 135 17.72 -4.19 7.25
C ALA A 135 18.01 -5.46 6.43
N LEU A 136 19.13 -5.48 5.70
CA LEU A 136 19.46 -6.63 4.83
C LEU A 136 19.77 -7.90 5.62
N GLY A 137 20.55 -7.79 6.70
CA GLY A 137 20.87 -8.93 7.57
C GLY A 137 19.60 -9.48 8.23
N PHE A 138 18.74 -8.58 8.71
CA PHE A 138 17.45 -8.95 9.30
C PHE A 138 16.56 -9.70 8.30
N ILE A 139 16.41 -9.19 7.07
CA ILE A 139 15.60 -9.83 6.02
C ILE A 139 16.16 -11.20 5.69
N ASN A 140 17.47 -11.35 5.52
CA ASN A 140 18.10 -12.63 5.24
C ASN A 140 17.86 -13.65 6.36
N SER A 141 17.99 -13.23 7.62
CA SER A 141 17.71 -14.09 8.78
C SER A 141 16.24 -14.46 8.87
N PHE A 142 15.34 -13.51 8.56
CA PHE A 142 13.89 -13.73 8.53
C PHE A 142 13.50 -14.76 7.47
N VAL A 143 13.98 -14.61 6.23
CA VAL A 143 13.65 -15.53 5.12
C VAL A 143 14.13 -16.96 5.42
N ASN A 144 15.23 -17.10 6.14
CA ASN A 144 15.75 -18.39 6.59
C ASN A 144 15.09 -18.93 7.89
N ASN A 145 14.02 -18.27 8.34
CA ASN A 145 13.28 -18.61 9.58
C ASN A 145 14.18 -18.69 10.83
N ALA A 146 15.17 -17.82 10.91
CA ALA A 146 16.19 -17.82 11.96
C ALA A 146 16.03 -16.68 12.99
N LEU A 147 14.87 -15.98 13.02
CA LEU A 147 14.65 -14.85 13.90
C LEU A 147 13.62 -15.15 14.99
N PRO A 148 14.01 -15.06 16.28
CA PRO A 148 13.07 -15.10 17.38
C PRO A 148 12.03 -13.98 17.31
N GLY A 149 10.82 -14.27 17.74
CA GLY A 149 9.72 -13.29 17.74
C GLY A 149 9.08 -13.03 16.38
N MET A 150 9.49 -13.79 15.34
CA MET A 150 8.93 -13.69 14.00
C MET A 150 8.07 -14.92 13.67
N LYS A 151 7.01 -14.70 12.88
CA LYS A 151 6.27 -15.78 12.23
C LYS A 151 7.15 -16.40 11.14
N HIS A 152 6.82 -17.64 10.79
CA HIS A 152 7.35 -18.21 9.56
C HIS A 152 6.96 -17.33 8.36
N PRO A 153 7.86 -17.02 7.42
CA PRO A 153 7.57 -16.14 6.29
C PRO A 153 6.28 -16.50 5.53
N ILE A 154 6.08 -17.79 5.26
CA ILE A 154 4.89 -18.28 4.56
C ILE A 154 3.60 -17.93 5.34
N THR A 155 3.59 -18.13 6.66
CA THR A 155 2.41 -17.81 7.49
C THR A 155 2.04 -16.32 7.40
N GLY A 156 3.04 -15.44 7.50
CA GLY A 156 2.79 -14.00 7.38
C GLY A 156 2.30 -13.58 5.99
N VAL A 157 2.77 -14.26 4.93
CA VAL A 157 2.24 -14.04 3.57
C VAL A 157 0.80 -14.50 3.45
N VAL A 158 0.46 -15.68 3.99
CA VAL A 158 -0.92 -16.21 3.97
C VAL A 158 -1.87 -15.24 4.67
N ASP A 159 -1.50 -14.72 5.84
CA ASP A 159 -2.33 -13.74 6.56
C ASP A 159 -2.64 -12.50 5.69
N VAL A 160 -1.66 -12.01 4.93
CA VAL A 160 -1.87 -10.86 4.01
C VAL A 160 -2.74 -11.25 2.82
N LEU A 161 -2.53 -12.43 2.24
CA LEU A 161 -3.33 -12.91 1.10
C LEU A 161 -4.80 -13.14 1.51
N GLU A 162 -5.06 -13.67 2.68
CA GLU A 162 -6.41 -13.81 3.22
C GLU A 162 -7.08 -12.46 3.40
N LEU A 163 -6.38 -11.47 3.96
CA LEU A 163 -6.86 -10.11 4.09
C LEU A 163 -7.22 -9.47 2.73
N ILE A 164 -6.35 -9.65 1.73
CA ILE A 164 -6.58 -9.15 0.37
C ILE A 164 -7.79 -9.84 -0.25
N TYR A 165 -7.94 -11.13 -0.04
CA TYR A 165 -9.03 -11.92 -0.60
C TYR A 165 -10.39 -11.52 0.00
N GLU A 166 -10.47 -11.19 1.29
CA GLU A 166 -11.70 -10.71 1.94
C GLU A 166 -12.31 -9.48 1.24
N LYS A 167 -11.48 -8.65 0.62
CA LYS A 167 -11.86 -7.41 -0.06
C LYS A 167 -11.59 -7.47 -1.57
N HIS A 168 -11.60 -8.68 -2.12
CA HIS A 168 -11.45 -8.83 -3.57
C HIS A 168 -12.61 -8.15 -4.32
N PRO A 169 -12.35 -7.43 -5.41
CA PRO A 169 -13.40 -6.74 -6.16
C PRO A 169 -14.45 -7.72 -6.71
N THR A 170 -15.71 -7.33 -6.65
CA THR A 170 -16.82 -8.13 -7.18
C THR A 170 -17.17 -7.78 -8.62
N LEU A 171 -16.85 -6.55 -9.07
CA LEU A 171 -16.99 -6.17 -10.47
C LEU A 171 -15.79 -6.66 -11.28
N ASN A 172 -16.03 -7.09 -12.50
CA ASN A 172 -14.96 -7.55 -13.39
C ASN A 172 -13.86 -6.49 -13.60
N ASN A 173 -14.24 -5.22 -13.71
CA ASN A 173 -13.31 -4.11 -13.85
C ASN A 173 -12.96 -3.44 -12.50
N GLY A 174 -13.24 -4.10 -11.39
CA GLY A 174 -13.00 -3.58 -10.06
C GLY A 174 -11.53 -3.57 -9.67
N ILE A 175 -11.16 -2.58 -8.86
CA ILE A 175 -9.87 -2.46 -8.19
C ILE A 175 -10.12 -2.44 -6.68
N SER A 176 -9.35 -3.25 -5.94
CA SER A 176 -9.13 -3.06 -4.50
C SER A 176 -7.75 -2.45 -4.29
N LEU A 177 -7.68 -1.39 -3.49
CA LEU A 177 -6.42 -0.82 -3.00
C LEU A 177 -6.05 -1.48 -1.65
N ALA A 178 -4.78 -1.86 -1.49
CA ALA A 178 -4.24 -2.42 -0.25
C ALA A 178 -2.82 -1.89 0.05
#